data_8ba6b9db8c8486feb27c7b04a377c74f
#
_entry.id   8ba6b9db8c8486feb27c7b04a377c74f
#
_cell.length_a   1.000
_cell.length_b   1.000
_cell.length_c   1.000
_cell.angle_alpha   90.00
_cell.angle_beta   90.00
_cell.angle_gamma   90.00
#
_symmetry.space_group_name_H-M   'P 1'
#
loop_
_entity.id
_entity.type
_entity.pdbx_description
1 polymer ?
#
loop_
_entity_poly.entity_id
_entity_poly.type
_entity_poly.pdbx_seq_one_letter_code
_entity_poly.pdbx_strand_id
1 'polypeptide(L)'
;MVRSAADGGWGSGGAASGGTEGDRTEGGARRASDGFDLAVVGAGPAGLAAAVTAADGGLRVVLIDASERPGGQYFRQAAPGLGPAPGPAPGPAPGLGPAPGSVPGPVLAPASGRAPTPGPASGLGPAPGLASDSAPGPGPLPSPAPGLTLARGGKAVHRKRATFAALSARFAAHLRDGRITHLPRRHVWTAEGGDPAAGPDRGRGWDRDYWTLRHVPVDGAPTGPAPAPGAPVSGRPAASDATGPGIRVTTARFLLLATGAYERQLPFPGWTLPGVVAAGGAQAVLKDSRALPGRRIVVAGSGPLLLAVAVSLAEAGAEIPVLAEAASYAAYATRPGTLARNPAKAAEGVRLAGELLRHRIPVRTRSAVVRAHGTDRVEAVTLATLDREWRPVAGTEVRIGCDALAVGHGLVPQLELAVTLGCTLRTAPDGTPAVAVDDQQRTDIAGLWAAGESTGIGGVELALEEGRVAALSMTASLHQRGRGRGRGWATTTARQRRFADLMAGVHRPGAHWTHWLTDETEVCRCEEVTVHELRQAYELGARDARSAKLLTRAGMGWCQGRMCETAVTCLAAGGDGSAPLAPARRPLSCPVSLRDLAESAPSAEPGSGT
;
A
#
# COMPACT_ATOMS: atom_id res chain seq x y z
N MET A 1 60.92 -22.18 20.70
CA MET A 1 62.32 -21.70 20.72
C MET A 1 62.29 -20.21 20.80
N VAL A 2 62.61 -19.69 21.94
CA VAL A 2 63.62 -18.70 22.34
C VAL A 2 63.17 -17.28 22.07
N ARG A 3 62.69 -16.53 23.10
CA ARG A 3 63.33 -15.61 24.05
C ARG A 3 64.07 -14.46 23.34
N SER A 4 64.00 -13.16 23.73
CA SER A 4 64.18 -12.49 25.02
C SER A 4 63.91 -10.99 24.79
N ALA A 5 63.21 -10.19 25.64
CA ALA A 5 63.69 -9.46 26.80
C ALA A 5 64.88 -8.48 26.46
N ALA A 6 64.87 -7.21 26.83
CA ALA A 6 64.79 -6.51 28.08
C ALA A 6 64.99 -4.99 27.78
N ASP A 7 64.39 -4.11 28.47
CA ASP A 7 64.84 -3.31 29.63
C ASP A 7 65.51 -1.95 29.37
N GLY A 8 65.06 -1.01 30.15
CA GLY A 8 65.76 0.15 30.67
C GLY A 8 65.29 1.49 30.13
N GLY A 9 64.93 2.53 30.88
CA GLY A 9 64.97 2.84 32.30
C GLY A 9 65.08 4.34 32.45
N TRP A 10 64.31 4.88 33.35
CA TRP A 10 64.54 6.02 34.23
C TRP A 10 65.12 7.38 33.74
N GLY A 11 64.40 8.47 34.11
CA GLY A 11 64.95 9.81 34.14
C GLY A 11 63.98 10.85 34.67
N SER A 12 64.07 11.15 35.91
CA SER A 12 63.38 12.04 36.79
C SER A 12 63.77 13.54 36.64
N GLY A 13 62.85 14.43 37.08
CA GLY A 13 63.13 15.83 37.47
C GLY A 13 62.15 16.78 36.78
N GLY A 14 61.35 17.64 37.39
CA GLY A 14 61.36 18.24 38.69
C GLY A 14 60.96 19.68 38.53
N ALA A 15 59.98 20.13 39.39
CA ALA A 15 59.67 21.50 39.84
C ALA A 15 58.87 22.44 38.92
N ALA A 16 57.59 22.68 39.21
CA ALA A 16 56.92 23.73 40.01
C ALA A 16 56.95 25.16 39.43
N SER A 17 55.83 25.75 39.10
CA SER A 17 55.17 26.85 39.83
C SER A 17 54.22 27.60 38.93
N GLY A 18 53.12 28.08 39.52
CA GLY A 18 52.39 29.23 39.06
C GLY A 18 50.96 28.97 38.60
N GLY A 19 50.02 29.11 39.51
CA GLY A 19 48.61 29.04 39.28
C GLY A 19 48.03 30.23 38.53
N THR A 20 46.93 30.01 37.89
CA THR A 20 45.78 30.91 37.90
C THR A 20 44.55 30.03 37.78
N GLU A 21 43.68 30.15 38.80
CA GLU A 21 42.27 29.76 38.74
C GLU A 21 41.61 30.52 37.59
N GLY A 22 41.08 29.78 36.66
CA GLY A 22 40.32 30.30 35.53
C GLY A 22 39.31 29.25 35.07
N ASP A 23 38.12 29.37 35.62
CA ASP A 23 36.84 29.03 34.97
C ASP A 23 36.63 27.60 34.45
N ARG A 24 36.23 26.71 35.39
CA ARG A 24 35.49 25.52 35.08
C ARG A 24 34.02 25.84 34.92
N THR A 25 33.66 26.49 33.84
CA THR A 25 32.25 26.55 33.43
C THR A 25 32.12 26.00 32.05
N GLU A 26 31.08 25.19 31.94
CA GLU A 26 30.48 24.68 30.73
C GLU A 26 31.09 23.42 30.15
N GLY A 27 30.67 22.34 30.82
CA GLY A 27 30.41 21.10 30.15
C GLY A 27 29.65 21.38 28.87
N GLY A 28 30.26 21.06 27.73
CA GLY A 28 29.62 21.16 26.43
C GLY A 28 28.25 20.50 26.46
N ALA A 29 27.22 21.33 26.59
CA ALA A 29 25.87 20.93 26.27
C ALA A 29 25.93 20.42 24.85
N ARG A 30 25.87 19.07 24.69
CA ARG A 30 25.57 18.43 23.41
C ARG A 30 24.33 19.12 22.91
N ARG A 31 24.46 19.89 21.84
CA ARG A 31 23.31 20.42 21.10
C ARG A 31 22.44 19.20 20.84
N ALA A 32 21.27 19.15 21.49
CA ALA A 32 20.25 18.16 21.20
C ALA A 32 19.97 18.31 19.72
N SER A 33 20.43 17.35 18.92
CA SER A 33 20.14 17.31 17.49
C SER A 33 18.62 17.32 17.34
N ASP A 34 18.08 18.25 16.58
CA ASP A 34 16.64 18.42 16.32
C ASP A 34 16.01 17.23 15.54
N GLY A 35 16.67 16.09 15.46
CA GLY A 35 16.25 14.87 14.78
C GLY A 35 15.37 13.96 15.65
N PHE A 36 14.68 13.06 14.98
CA PHE A 36 13.91 11.99 15.62
C PHE A 36 14.83 10.79 15.95
N ASP A 37 14.46 10.01 16.97
CA ASP A 37 15.12 8.74 17.24
C ASP A 37 14.74 7.68 16.19
N LEU A 38 13.51 7.73 15.71
CA LEU A 38 12.95 6.77 14.75
C LEU A 38 12.08 7.46 13.70
N ALA A 39 12.35 7.17 12.42
CA ALA A 39 11.42 7.42 11.33
C ALA A 39 10.72 6.12 10.94
N VAL A 40 9.40 6.15 10.84
CA VAL A 40 8.56 5.04 10.38
C VAL A 40 7.91 5.44 9.06
N VAL A 41 8.14 4.67 8.01
CA VAL A 41 7.53 4.86 6.68
C VAL A 41 6.37 3.89 6.51
N GLY A 42 5.14 4.42 6.55
CA GLY A 42 3.89 3.69 6.48
C GLY A 42 3.19 3.56 7.84
N ALA A 43 1.97 4.08 7.95
CA ALA A 43 1.11 4.01 9.15
C ALA A 43 0.10 2.85 9.09
N GLY A 44 0.43 1.76 8.38
CA GLY A 44 -0.32 0.51 8.43
C GLY A 44 -0.22 -0.18 9.79
N PRO A 45 -0.79 -1.39 9.97
CA PRO A 45 -0.77 -2.10 11.25
C PRO A 45 0.63 -2.23 11.86
N ALA A 46 1.64 -2.57 11.05
CA ALA A 46 3.02 -2.71 11.51
C ALA A 46 3.61 -1.38 11.97
N GLY A 47 3.52 -0.34 11.12
CA GLY A 47 4.09 0.97 11.43
C GLY A 47 3.40 1.64 12.63
N LEU A 48 2.06 1.53 12.73
CA LEU A 48 1.32 2.05 13.88
C LEU A 48 1.70 1.34 15.19
N ALA A 49 1.81 0.00 15.15
CA ALA A 49 2.25 -0.76 16.31
C ALA A 49 3.69 -0.42 16.72
N ALA A 50 4.56 -0.25 15.74
CA ALA A 50 5.96 0.14 15.98
C ALA A 50 6.05 1.55 16.56
N ALA A 51 5.38 2.53 15.97
CA ALA A 51 5.42 3.92 16.43
C ALA A 51 4.95 4.07 17.87
N VAL A 52 3.80 3.43 18.20
CA VAL A 52 3.27 3.43 19.58
C VAL A 52 4.23 2.73 20.54
N THR A 53 4.76 1.55 20.17
CA THR A 53 5.65 0.78 21.06
C THR A 53 7.00 1.50 21.27
N ALA A 54 7.55 2.13 20.26
CA ALA A 54 8.78 2.93 20.36
C ALA A 54 8.57 4.17 21.26
N ALA A 55 7.44 4.86 21.08
CA ALA A 55 7.09 6.02 21.92
C ALA A 55 6.85 5.65 23.39
N ASP A 56 6.24 4.47 23.68
CA ASP A 56 6.16 3.92 25.03
C ASP A 56 7.56 3.63 25.62
N GLY A 57 8.52 3.23 24.76
CA GLY A 57 9.92 3.04 25.12
C GLY A 57 10.71 4.34 25.28
N GLY A 58 10.07 5.50 25.11
CA GLY A 58 10.65 6.82 25.31
C GLY A 58 11.28 7.44 24.06
N LEU A 59 11.18 6.81 22.87
CA LEU A 59 11.73 7.34 21.62
C LEU A 59 10.86 8.49 21.08
N ARG A 60 11.50 9.47 20.43
CA ARG A 60 10.83 10.47 19.60
C ARG A 60 10.66 9.89 18.19
N VAL A 61 9.42 9.76 17.76
CA VAL A 61 9.07 9.07 16.52
C VAL A 61 8.46 10.03 15.52
N VAL A 62 8.90 9.97 14.27
CA VAL A 62 8.16 10.54 13.13
C VAL A 62 7.52 9.40 12.33
N LEU A 63 6.22 9.50 12.10
CA LEU A 63 5.42 8.55 11.31
C LEU A 63 4.98 9.24 10.02
N ILE A 64 5.48 8.77 8.87
CA ILE A 64 5.21 9.33 7.54
C ILE A 64 4.32 8.37 6.78
N ASP A 65 3.18 8.83 6.29
CA ASP A 65 2.21 7.99 5.57
C ASP A 65 1.57 8.73 4.39
N ALA A 66 1.33 7.98 3.32
CA ALA A 66 0.62 8.48 2.14
C ALA A 66 -0.87 8.72 2.39
N SER A 67 -1.45 8.07 3.39
CA SER A 67 -2.86 8.22 3.76
C SER A 67 -3.03 9.36 4.75
N GLU A 68 -4.23 9.94 4.78
CA GLU A 68 -4.60 10.99 5.73
C GLU A 68 -4.64 10.47 7.17
N ARG A 69 -5.07 9.22 7.36
CA ARG A 69 -5.29 8.62 8.67
C ARG A 69 -4.47 7.36 8.87
N PRO A 70 -3.94 7.11 10.08
CA PRO A 70 -3.24 5.89 10.39
C PRO A 70 -4.17 4.69 10.39
N GLY A 71 -3.62 3.50 10.09
CA GLY A 71 -4.36 2.24 10.04
C GLY A 71 -4.16 1.48 8.73
N GLY A 72 -3.67 2.14 7.69
CA GLY A 72 -3.43 1.55 6.36
C GLY A 72 -4.71 0.94 5.76
N GLN A 73 -4.57 -0.05 4.89
CA GLN A 73 -5.71 -0.67 4.20
C GLN A 73 -6.57 -1.53 5.14
N TYR A 74 -5.97 -2.17 6.14
CA TYR A 74 -6.70 -3.07 7.04
C TYR A 74 -7.63 -2.31 7.97
N PHE A 75 -7.13 -1.27 8.65
CA PHE A 75 -7.88 -0.43 9.59
C PHE A 75 -8.42 0.85 8.95
N ARG A 76 -8.62 0.86 7.63
CA ARG A 76 -9.13 2.01 6.91
C ARG A 76 -10.45 2.50 7.51
N GLN A 77 -10.54 3.81 7.74
CA GLN A 77 -11.69 4.46 8.39
C GLN A 77 -12.50 5.21 7.35
N ALA A 78 -13.82 5.32 7.59
CA ALA A 78 -14.70 6.11 6.75
C ALA A 78 -14.28 7.59 6.71
N ALA A 79 -14.50 8.24 5.58
CA ALA A 79 -14.25 9.67 5.41
C ALA A 79 -15.00 10.51 6.47
N PRO A 80 -14.45 11.67 6.91
CA PRO A 80 -15.15 12.56 7.84
C PRO A 80 -16.51 12.97 7.30
N GLY A 81 -17.51 13.04 8.17
CA GLY A 81 -18.87 13.46 7.80
C GLY A 81 -19.80 12.33 7.32
N LEU A 82 -19.29 11.14 7.03
CA LEU A 82 -20.14 9.97 6.85
C LEU A 82 -20.55 9.44 8.22
N GLY A 83 -21.72 9.88 8.71
CA GLY A 83 -22.36 9.37 9.93
C GLY A 83 -22.55 7.84 9.92
N PRO A 84 -23.01 7.20 11.01
CA PRO A 84 -23.42 5.81 10.97
C PRO A 84 -24.46 5.64 9.85
N ALA A 85 -24.37 4.52 9.10
CA ALA A 85 -25.34 4.24 8.05
C ALA A 85 -26.75 4.39 8.63
N PRO A 86 -27.70 5.06 7.94
CA PRO A 86 -29.08 5.15 8.42
C PRO A 86 -29.58 3.72 8.67
N GLY A 87 -30.14 3.50 9.85
CA GLY A 87 -30.84 2.25 10.16
C GLY A 87 -31.92 1.97 9.10
N PRO A 88 -32.42 0.74 8.99
CA PRO A 88 -33.51 0.45 8.08
C PRO A 88 -34.65 1.45 8.38
N ALA A 89 -35.12 2.14 7.33
CA ALA A 89 -36.28 3.01 7.45
C ALA A 89 -37.40 2.21 8.12
N PRO A 90 -38.09 2.75 9.12
CA PRO A 90 -39.24 2.07 9.68
C PRO A 90 -40.20 1.76 8.51
N GLY A 91 -40.58 0.49 8.41
CA GLY A 91 -41.55 0.04 7.41
C GLY A 91 -42.80 0.94 7.44
N PRO A 92 -43.47 1.16 6.30
CA PRO A 92 -44.67 1.96 6.30
C PRO A 92 -45.64 1.39 7.34
N ALA A 93 -46.11 2.26 8.20
CA ALA A 93 -47.19 1.92 9.16
C ALA A 93 -48.35 1.33 8.39
N PRO A 94 -49.07 0.31 8.93
CA PRO A 94 -50.25 -0.23 8.27
C PRO A 94 -51.32 0.89 8.20
N GLY A 95 -51.35 1.57 7.06
CA GLY A 95 -52.29 2.65 6.78
C GLY A 95 -53.54 2.11 6.14
N LEU A 96 -54.64 2.59 6.64
CA LEU A 96 -56.01 2.53 6.19
C LEU A 96 -56.14 2.47 4.65
N GLY A 97 -56.94 1.55 4.14
CA GLY A 97 -57.19 1.31 2.72
C GLY A 97 -57.77 2.52 2.01
N PRO A 98 -57.60 2.63 0.69
CA PRO A 98 -58.10 3.73 -0.11
C PRO A 98 -59.61 3.58 -0.40
N ALA A 99 -60.31 4.71 -0.33
CA ALA A 99 -61.68 4.85 -0.79
C ALA A 99 -61.78 4.71 -2.33
N PRO A 100 -62.88 4.18 -2.88
CA PRO A 100 -63.02 3.95 -4.30
C PRO A 100 -63.49 5.21 -5.06
N GLY A 101 -62.90 5.46 -6.22
CA GLY A 101 -63.52 6.31 -7.25
C GLY A 101 -62.64 7.36 -7.87
N SER A 102 -62.13 7.07 -9.03
CA SER A 102 -62.19 7.89 -10.26
C SER A 102 -61.20 7.38 -11.32
N VAL A 103 -61.77 7.14 -12.48
CA VAL A 103 -61.11 6.69 -13.71
C VAL A 103 -60.57 7.92 -14.46
N PRO A 104 -59.36 7.95 -14.96
CA PRO A 104 -58.95 8.92 -15.99
C PRO A 104 -58.94 8.27 -17.38
N GLY A 105 -59.49 9.00 -18.34
CA GLY A 105 -59.57 8.68 -19.76
C GLY A 105 -58.21 8.85 -20.50
N PRO A 106 -58.20 8.45 -21.78
CA PRO A 106 -56.96 8.29 -22.55
C PRO A 106 -56.47 9.61 -23.16
N VAL A 107 -55.13 9.82 -23.13
CA VAL A 107 -54.49 10.93 -23.85
C VAL A 107 -53.66 10.35 -25.00
N LEU A 108 -53.98 10.89 -26.18
CA LEU A 108 -53.40 10.63 -27.50
C LEU A 108 -51.96 11.12 -27.62
N ALA A 109 -51.15 10.34 -28.35
CA ALA A 109 -49.83 10.74 -28.86
C ALA A 109 -49.94 11.66 -30.09
N PRO A 110 -48.96 12.49 -30.38
CA PRO A 110 -48.70 12.91 -31.75
C PRO A 110 -47.27 12.48 -32.23
N ALA A 111 -47.26 12.31 -33.54
CA ALA A 111 -46.21 11.72 -34.35
C ALA A 111 -45.15 12.73 -34.85
N SER A 112 -43.97 12.16 -35.17
CA SER A 112 -43.07 12.48 -36.30
C SER A 112 -42.54 13.89 -36.55
N GLY A 113 -41.19 13.96 -36.66
CA GLY A 113 -40.49 15.11 -37.27
C GLY A 113 -38.98 14.93 -37.37
N ARG A 114 -38.53 14.31 -38.42
CA ARG A 114 -37.36 14.53 -39.30
C ARG A 114 -36.10 15.23 -38.77
N ALA A 115 -34.97 14.59 -38.96
CA ALA A 115 -33.60 15.13 -38.88
C ALA A 115 -33.27 16.15 -39.99
N PRO A 116 -32.29 17.02 -39.79
CA PRO A 116 -31.47 17.54 -40.88
C PRO A 116 -29.96 17.25 -40.72
N THR A 117 -29.37 17.12 -41.90
CA THR A 117 -27.98 16.87 -42.27
C THR A 117 -27.01 18.03 -41.96
N PRO A 118 -25.69 17.77 -41.94
CA PRO A 118 -24.65 18.76 -41.58
C PRO A 118 -24.18 19.57 -42.79
N GLY A 119 -23.78 20.81 -42.57
CA GLY A 119 -23.09 21.71 -43.51
C GLY A 119 -21.81 22.29 -42.90
N PRO A 120 -20.88 22.82 -43.70
CA PRO A 120 -19.47 22.85 -43.42
C PRO A 120 -18.94 24.07 -42.65
N ALA A 121 -17.71 23.93 -42.17
CA ALA A 121 -16.91 24.85 -41.38
C ALA A 121 -16.52 26.15 -42.14
N SER A 122 -16.44 27.24 -41.41
CA SER A 122 -15.39 28.29 -41.59
C SER A 122 -15.52 29.37 -40.49
N GLY A 123 -14.39 29.90 -40.01
CA GLY A 123 -14.30 31.19 -39.36
C GLY A 123 -13.63 31.22 -37.98
N LEU A 124 -12.32 31.44 -37.95
CA LEU A 124 -11.59 31.90 -36.77
C LEU A 124 -11.95 33.34 -36.43
N GLY A 125 -12.32 33.58 -35.16
CA GLY A 125 -12.49 34.90 -34.57
C GLY A 125 -11.82 34.99 -33.19
N PRO A 126 -11.38 36.18 -32.73
CA PRO A 126 -10.44 36.34 -31.63
C PRO A 126 -11.08 36.20 -30.24
N ALA A 127 -10.24 35.80 -29.25
CA ALA A 127 -10.60 35.57 -27.87
C ALA A 127 -11.06 36.83 -27.15
N PRO A 128 -12.07 36.72 -26.25
CA PRO A 128 -12.42 37.78 -25.30
C PRO A 128 -11.78 37.58 -23.93
N GLY A 129 -11.55 38.71 -23.26
CA GLY A 129 -10.75 38.87 -22.05
C GLY A 129 -11.30 38.17 -20.79
N LEU A 130 -10.35 37.99 -19.88
CA LEU A 130 -10.51 37.45 -18.54
C LEU A 130 -11.39 38.35 -17.67
N ALA A 131 -12.56 37.86 -17.29
CA ALA A 131 -13.37 38.40 -16.19
C ALA A 131 -13.03 37.60 -14.92
N SER A 132 -12.78 38.32 -13.84
CA SER A 132 -12.53 37.80 -12.48
C SER A 132 -13.82 37.23 -11.90
N ASP A 133 -13.94 35.92 -11.76
CA ASP A 133 -15.03 35.31 -11.03
C ASP A 133 -14.60 34.85 -9.64
N SER A 134 -15.38 35.33 -8.67
CA SER A 134 -15.32 34.99 -7.25
C SER A 134 -15.55 33.49 -7.04
N ALA A 135 -14.73 32.86 -6.21
CA ALA A 135 -14.83 31.45 -5.87
C ALA A 135 -16.21 31.09 -5.29
N PRO A 136 -16.91 30.09 -5.80
CA PRO A 136 -18.12 29.58 -5.18
C PRO A 136 -17.78 28.81 -3.90
N GLY A 137 -18.60 29.01 -2.87
CA GLY A 137 -18.53 28.26 -1.59
C GLY A 137 -18.70 26.74 -1.80
N PRO A 138 -18.43 25.91 -0.75
CA PRO A 138 -18.48 24.46 -0.88
C PRO A 138 -19.87 24.01 -1.29
N GLY A 139 -19.99 23.58 -2.54
CA GLY A 139 -21.20 23.00 -3.11
C GLY A 139 -21.54 21.66 -2.45
N PRO A 140 -22.78 21.17 -2.59
CA PRO A 140 -23.19 19.88 -2.08
C PRO A 140 -22.28 18.79 -2.62
N LEU A 141 -21.97 17.80 -1.75
CA LEU A 141 -21.13 16.64 -2.09
C LEU A 141 -21.58 16.03 -3.42
N PRO A 142 -20.66 15.73 -4.34
CA PRO A 142 -21.03 15.14 -5.63
C PRO A 142 -21.79 13.83 -5.41
N SER A 143 -22.85 13.65 -6.18
CA SER A 143 -23.59 12.38 -6.23
C SER A 143 -22.63 11.23 -6.50
N PRO A 144 -22.83 10.04 -5.88
CA PRO A 144 -21.93 8.91 -6.09
C PRO A 144 -21.82 8.62 -7.60
N ALA A 145 -20.59 8.33 -8.04
CA ALA A 145 -20.31 7.99 -9.43
C ALA A 145 -21.29 6.92 -9.92
N PRO A 146 -21.77 6.98 -11.18
CA PRO A 146 -22.72 6.01 -11.71
C PRO A 146 -22.15 4.59 -11.55
N GLY A 147 -22.88 3.73 -10.81
CA GLY A 147 -22.48 2.35 -10.50
C GLY A 147 -22.18 2.06 -9.03
N LEU A 148 -22.02 3.07 -8.16
CA LEU A 148 -21.86 2.85 -6.72
C LEU A 148 -23.23 2.79 -6.02
N THR A 149 -23.44 1.75 -5.21
CA THR A 149 -24.66 1.57 -4.41
C THR A 149 -24.33 1.79 -2.94
N LEU A 150 -25.16 2.56 -2.20
CA LEU A 150 -24.97 2.73 -0.77
C LEU A 150 -25.19 1.42 -0.02
N ALA A 151 -24.27 1.09 0.88
CA ALA A 151 -24.35 -0.11 1.71
C ALA A 151 -25.52 -0.02 2.70
N ARG A 152 -26.28 -1.11 2.84
CA ARG A 152 -27.37 -1.23 3.82
C ARG A 152 -26.78 -1.72 5.16
N GLY A 153 -27.03 -0.97 6.25
CA GLY A 153 -26.84 -1.42 7.62
C GLY A 153 -25.40 -1.64 8.09
N GLY A 154 -25.02 -0.96 9.12
CA GLY A 154 -23.64 -0.92 9.58
C GLY A 154 -23.30 -1.90 10.70
N LYS A 155 -23.16 -3.19 10.45
CA LYS A 155 -22.30 -4.00 11.33
C LYS A 155 -20.84 -3.67 11.02
N ALA A 156 -20.03 -3.52 12.06
CA ALA A 156 -18.67 -2.99 11.96
C ALA A 156 -17.81 -3.78 10.96
N VAL A 157 -17.36 -3.12 9.91
CA VAL A 157 -16.52 -3.68 8.84
C VAL A 157 -15.13 -4.11 9.35
N HIS A 158 -14.76 -3.73 10.59
CA HIS A 158 -13.44 -4.00 11.17
C HIS A 158 -13.47 -5.14 12.19
N ARG A 159 -12.90 -6.28 11.83
CA ARG A 159 -12.87 -7.50 12.67
C ARG A 159 -12.01 -7.39 13.93
N LYS A 160 -11.03 -6.46 13.99
CA LYS A 160 -10.16 -6.21 15.16
C LYS A 160 -10.35 -4.79 15.71
N ARG A 161 -11.59 -4.35 15.79
CA ARG A 161 -11.95 -3.00 16.22
C ARG A 161 -11.36 -2.63 17.60
N ALA A 162 -11.41 -3.55 18.56
CA ALA A 162 -10.88 -3.29 19.90
C ALA A 162 -9.36 -3.07 19.89
N THR A 163 -8.61 -3.90 19.14
CA THR A 163 -7.15 -3.75 19.00
C THR A 163 -6.80 -2.42 18.36
N PHE A 164 -7.53 -2.04 17.29
CA PHE A 164 -7.30 -0.77 16.62
C PHE A 164 -7.67 0.42 17.51
N ALA A 165 -8.77 0.36 18.24
CA ALA A 165 -9.19 1.42 19.16
C ALA A 165 -8.14 1.65 20.27
N ALA A 166 -7.61 0.56 20.85
CA ALA A 166 -6.55 0.65 21.85
C ALA A 166 -5.26 1.26 21.29
N LEU A 167 -4.82 0.85 20.09
CA LEU A 167 -3.66 1.44 19.43
C LEU A 167 -3.88 2.90 19.08
N SER A 168 -5.05 3.26 18.56
CA SER A 168 -5.40 4.64 18.18
C SER A 168 -5.46 5.56 19.40
N ALA A 169 -5.97 5.08 20.53
CA ALA A 169 -6.01 5.85 21.77
C ALA A 169 -4.58 6.17 22.29
N ARG A 170 -3.68 5.17 22.29
CA ARG A 170 -2.27 5.34 22.66
C ARG A 170 -1.54 6.27 21.68
N PHE A 171 -1.76 6.07 20.39
CA PHE A 171 -1.23 6.94 19.35
C PHE A 171 -1.63 8.40 19.55
N ALA A 172 -2.94 8.65 19.80
CA ALA A 172 -3.44 9.98 20.08
C ALA A 172 -2.86 10.60 21.38
N ALA A 173 -2.58 9.79 22.40
CA ALA A 173 -1.89 10.26 23.60
C ALA A 173 -0.46 10.71 23.27
N HIS A 174 0.32 9.89 22.56
CA HIS A 174 1.69 10.22 22.16
C HIS A 174 1.80 11.39 21.19
N LEU A 175 0.78 11.64 20.35
CA LEU A 175 0.69 12.85 19.53
C LEU A 175 0.57 14.10 20.41
N ARG A 176 -0.31 14.06 21.42
CA ARG A 176 -0.50 15.19 22.36
C ARG A 176 0.74 15.45 23.22
N ASP A 177 1.44 14.39 23.61
CA ASP A 177 2.66 14.46 24.41
C ASP A 177 3.91 14.84 23.57
N GLY A 178 3.77 15.03 22.24
CA GLY A 178 4.86 15.37 21.34
C GLY A 178 5.89 14.25 21.13
N ARG A 179 5.62 13.02 21.59
CA ARG A 179 6.49 11.85 21.37
C ARG A 179 6.37 11.27 19.98
N ILE A 180 5.21 11.39 19.34
CA ILE A 180 4.98 11.02 17.95
C ILE A 180 4.64 12.28 17.16
N THR A 181 5.32 12.48 16.04
CA THR A 181 4.94 13.44 15.00
C THR A 181 4.37 12.66 13.83
N HIS A 182 3.14 12.93 13.42
CA HIS A 182 2.52 12.29 12.28
C HIS A 182 2.54 13.22 11.07
N LEU A 183 3.09 12.75 9.97
CA LEU A 183 3.14 13.44 8.67
C LEU A 183 2.23 12.69 7.68
N PRO A 184 0.91 12.99 7.66
CA PRO A 184 -0.03 12.37 6.75
C PRO A 184 0.09 12.92 5.33
N ARG A 185 -0.46 12.19 4.35
CA ARG A 185 -0.51 12.56 2.93
C ARG A 185 0.87 12.89 2.34
N ARG A 186 1.89 12.14 2.76
CA ARG A 186 3.26 12.31 2.26
C ARG A 186 3.87 10.99 1.82
N HIS A 187 4.49 11.02 0.65
CA HIS A 187 5.30 9.92 0.13
C HIS A 187 6.78 10.15 0.40
N VAL A 188 7.45 9.19 1.01
CA VAL A 188 8.90 9.14 1.05
C VAL A 188 9.38 8.60 -0.29
N TRP A 189 10.08 9.42 -1.07
CA TRP A 189 10.56 9.03 -2.39
C TRP A 189 12.02 8.59 -2.41
N THR A 190 12.82 9.01 -1.43
CA THR A 190 14.19 8.51 -1.19
C THR A 190 14.55 8.64 0.28
N ALA A 191 15.52 7.84 0.70
CA ALA A 191 16.19 7.96 1.98
C ALA A 191 17.68 7.70 1.79
N GLU A 192 18.49 8.41 2.53
CA GLU A 192 19.95 8.32 2.49
C GLU A 192 20.46 8.17 3.92
N GLY A 193 21.40 7.27 4.14
CA GLY A 193 22.08 7.15 5.43
C GLY A 193 23.40 7.90 5.38
N GLY A 194 23.71 8.70 6.40
CA GLY A 194 24.95 9.47 6.53
C GLY A 194 24.79 10.68 7.45
N ASP A 195 25.89 11.31 7.80
CA ASP A 195 25.92 12.58 8.51
C ASP A 195 25.37 13.69 7.58
N PRO A 196 24.27 14.38 7.91
CA PRO A 196 23.76 15.49 7.13
C PRO A 196 24.74 16.68 7.03
N ALA A 197 25.77 16.75 7.88
CA ALA A 197 26.83 17.77 7.85
C ALA A 197 28.08 17.33 7.06
N ALA A 198 28.19 16.04 6.70
CA ALA A 198 29.28 15.54 5.87
C ALA A 198 28.89 15.69 4.39
N GLY A 199 29.55 16.59 3.67
CA GLY A 199 29.37 16.76 2.23
C GLY A 199 29.61 15.45 1.46
N PRO A 200 29.25 15.40 0.14
CA PRO A 200 29.14 14.18 -0.66
C PRO A 200 30.44 13.39 -0.88
N ASP A 201 31.55 13.80 -0.29
CA ASP A 201 32.90 13.33 -0.70
C ASP A 201 33.67 12.50 0.33
N ARG A 202 33.01 11.91 1.33
CA ARG A 202 33.73 10.99 2.25
C ARG A 202 33.38 9.55 1.97
N GLY A 203 34.44 8.87 1.52
CA GLY A 203 34.54 7.52 1.08
C GLY A 203 33.77 6.46 1.84
N ARG A 204 33.47 5.40 1.17
CA ARG A 204 32.76 4.13 1.44
C ARG A 204 32.95 3.46 2.82
N GLY A 205 32.90 4.22 3.90
CA GLY A 205 32.86 3.75 5.27
C GLY A 205 31.50 4.09 5.88
N TRP A 206 30.76 3.08 6.29
CA TRP A 206 29.38 3.14 6.77
C TRP A 206 29.30 3.58 8.24
N ASP A 207 29.74 4.80 8.55
CA ASP A 207 29.46 5.40 9.86
C ASP A 207 28.18 6.24 9.72
N ARG A 208 27.02 5.53 9.79
CA ARG A 208 25.70 6.10 9.58
C ARG A 208 25.07 6.44 10.92
N ASP A 209 25.29 7.63 11.40
CA ASP A 209 24.64 8.07 12.63
C ASP A 209 23.18 8.46 12.42
N TYR A 210 22.76 8.86 11.20
CA TYR A 210 21.43 9.32 10.89
C TYR A 210 20.97 8.95 9.49
N TRP A 211 19.63 8.82 9.34
CA TRP A 211 18.91 8.70 8.08
C TRP A 211 18.32 10.05 7.69
N THR A 212 18.46 10.44 6.44
CA THR A 212 17.82 11.61 5.84
C THR A 212 16.74 11.13 4.87
N LEU A 213 15.48 11.41 5.18
CA LEU A 213 14.33 11.04 4.36
C LEU A 213 13.81 12.26 3.62
N ARG A 214 13.64 12.13 2.30
CA ARG A 214 12.99 13.15 1.46
C ARG A 214 11.58 12.69 1.11
N HIS A 215 10.61 13.54 1.35
CA HIS A 215 9.21 13.21 1.14
C HIS A 215 8.42 14.37 0.52
N VAL A 216 7.39 14.02 -0.27
CA VAL A 216 6.54 14.95 -1.03
C VAL A 216 5.06 14.77 -0.64
N PRO A 217 4.21 15.78 -0.83
CA PRO A 217 2.76 15.62 -0.72
C PRO A 217 2.25 14.57 -1.74
N VAL A 218 1.20 13.84 -1.37
CA VAL A 218 0.58 12.82 -2.25
C VAL A 218 -0.08 13.45 -3.47
N ASP A 219 -0.66 14.62 -3.34
CA ASP A 219 -1.53 15.20 -4.36
C ASP A 219 -0.87 16.26 -5.24
N GLY A 220 0.43 16.51 -5.13
CA GLY A 220 1.15 17.45 -6.03
C GLY A 220 0.52 18.84 -6.23
N ALA A 221 -0.63 19.11 -5.64
CA ALA A 221 -1.31 20.39 -5.75
C ALA A 221 -0.80 21.34 -4.65
N PRO A 222 -0.52 22.62 -4.99
CA PRO A 222 -0.19 23.62 -3.97
C PRO A 222 -1.40 23.83 -3.07
N THR A 223 -1.32 23.41 -1.81
CA THR A 223 -2.32 23.69 -0.80
C THR A 223 -2.06 25.10 -0.24
N GLY A 224 -2.48 26.12 -0.95
CA GLY A 224 -2.39 27.52 -0.51
C GLY A 224 -1.96 28.48 -1.63
N PRO A 225 -2.27 29.78 -1.53
CA PRO A 225 -1.78 30.78 -2.45
C PRO A 225 -0.25 30.81 -2.39
N ALA A 226 0.41 30.92 -3.57
CA ALA A 226 1.84 31.06 -3.67
C ALA A 226 2.30 32.25 -2.80
N PRO A 227 3.39 32.14 -2.02
CA PRO A 227 3.93 33.30 -1.32
C PRO A 227 4.29 34.40 -2.32
N ALA A 228 3.96 35.65 -1.99
CA ALA A 228 4.28 36.80 -2.83
C ALA A 228 5.80 36.84 -3.09
N PRO A 229 6.22 37.17 -4.33
CA PRO A 229 7.64 37.29 -4.63
C PRO A 229 8.29 38.34 -3.73
N GLY A 230 9.33 37.94 -2.98
CA GLY A 230 10.10 38.85 -2.15
C GLY A 230 9.84 38.80 -0.62
N ALA A 231 9.02 37.90 -0.13
CA ALA A 231 8.86 37.71 1.32
C ALA A 231 10.16 37.08 1.89
N PRO A 232 10.80 37.70 2.92
CA PRO A 232 12.02 37.14 3.50
C PRO A 232 11.70 35.83 4.23
N VAL A 233 12.39 34.76 3.87
CA VAL A 233 12.36 33.48 4.58
C VAL A 233 13.23 33.62 5.83
N SER A 234 12.70 34.28 6.87
CA SER A 234 13.34 34.37 8.17
C SER A 234 12.50 33.59 9.16
N GLY A 235 13.04 32.47 9.62
CA GLY A 235 12.44 31.73 10.72
C GLY A 235 12.52 30.22 10.50
N ARG A 236 13.19 29.56 11.43
CA ARG A 236 13.25 28.11 11.61
C ARG A 236 11.81 27.56 11.68
N PRO A 237 11.40 26.62 10.80
CA PRO A 237 10.02 26.16 10.79
C PRO A 237 9.67 25.46 12.10
N ALA A 238 8.62 25.92 12.75
CA ALA A 238 7.99 25.20 13.85
C ALA A 238 7.35 23.90 13.31
N ALA A 239 7.12 22.91 14.17
CA ALA A 239 6.52 21.62 13.82
C ALA A 239 5.16 21.71 13.07
N SER A 240 4.52 22.89 13.05
CA SER A 240 3.28 23.20 12.32
C SER A 240 3.45 23.29 10.80
N ASP A 241 4.67 23.48 10.27
CA ASP A 241 4.93 23.63 8.84
C ASP A 241 5.13 22.30 8.10
N ALA A 242 5.01 21.17 8.81
CA ALA A 242 5.21 19.83 8.26
C ALA A 242 4.20 19.43 7.15
N THR A 243 3.09 20.17 7.00
CA THR A 243 2.03 19.91 6.00
C THR A 243 2.12 20.83 4.77
N GLY A 244 3.12 21.70 4.66
CA GLY A 244 3.30 22.61 3.54
C GLY A 244 3.63 21.90 2.21
N PRO A 245 3.49 22.61 1.06
CA PRO A 245 3.81 22.08 -0.27
C PRO A 245 5.32 21.82 -0.43
N GLY A 246 5.69 21.02 -1.44
CA GLY A 246 7.07 20.77 -1.83
C GLY A 246 7.76 19.63 -1.09
N ILE A 247 9.03 19.41 -1.45
CA ILE A 247 9.90 18.41 -0.83
C ILE A 247 10.26 18.87 0.59
N ARG A 248 10.12 17.96 1.53
CA ARG A 248 10.57 18.15 2.90
C ARG A 248 11.60 17.11 3.27
N VAL A 249 12.46 17.46 4.20
CA VAL A 249 13.52 16.60 4.70
C VAL A 249 13.26 16.31 6.18
N THR A 250 13.36 15.04 6.53
CA THR A 250 13.24 14.57 7.92
C THR A 250 14.46 13.73 8.25
N THR A 251 15.06 13.95 9.42
CA THR A 251 16.21 13.16 9.89
C THR A 251 15.84 12.31 11.09
N ALA A 252 16.35 11.08 11.13
CA ALA A 252 16.17 10.17 12.25
C ALA A 252 17.36 9.22 12.40
N ARG A 253 17.61 8.78 13.62
CA ARG A 253 18.68 7.82 13.91
C ARG A 253 18.40 6.43 13.34
N PHE A 254 17.15 5.96 13.44
CA PHE A 254 16.69 4.68 12.94
C PHE A 254 15.60 4.85 11.89
N LEU A 255 15.55 3.92 10.95
CA LEU A 255 14.52 3.87 9.92
C LEU A 255 13.80 2.52 9.96
N LEU A 256 12.46 2.56 9.97
CA LEU A 256 11.61 1.40 9.82
C LEU A 256 10.79 1.48 8.53
N LEU A 257 10.93 0.48 7.66
CA LEU A 257 10.09 0.29 6.49
C LEU A 257 8.87 -0.55 6.84
N ALA A 258 7.70 0.07 6.83
CA ALA A 258 6.39 -0.55 7.02
C ALA A 258 5.45 -0.21 5.86
N THR A 259 5.98 -0.22 4.65
CA THR A 259 5.36 0.27 3.41
C THR A 259 4.16 -0.54 2.94
N GLY A 260 3.98 -1.77 3.47
CA GLY A 260 2.83 -2.60 3.16
C GLY A 260 2.95 -3.35 1.84
N ALA A 261 1.82 -3.53 1.16
CA ALA A 261 1.70 -4.28 -0.09
C ALA A 261 0.58 -3.73 -0.96
N TYR A 262 0.61 -4.07 -2.24
CA TYR A 262 -0.46 -3.84 -3.22
C TYR A 262 -0.99 -5.16 -3.76
N GLU A 263 -2.18 -5.14 -4.39
CA GLU A 263 -2.79 -6.36 -4.92
C GLU A 263 -2.11 -6.82 -6.20
N ARG A 264 -1.86 -8.13 -6.29
CA ARG A 264 -1.41 -8.79 -7.51
C ARG A 264 -2.56 -8.84 -8.50
N GLN A 265 -2.33 -8.33 -9.70
CA GLN A 265 -3.26 -8.43 -10.81
C GLN A 265 -2.77 -9.49 -11.80
N LEU A 266 -3.66 -10.40 -12.16
CA LEU A 266 -3.49 -11.32 -13.29
C LEU A 266 -4.55 -10.93 -14.32
N PRO A 267 -4.15 -10.35 -15.46
CA PRO A 267 -5.10 -9.89 -16.48
C PRO A 267 -5.86 -11.07 -17.12
N PHE A 268 -7.03 -10.78 -17.65
CA PHE A 268 -7.87 -11.66 -18.45
C PHE A 268 -8.71 -10.79 -19.40
N PRO A 269 -9.22 -11.32 -20.52
CA PRO A 269 -10.05 -10.54 -21.44
C PRO A 269 -11.19 -9.80 -20.72
N GLY A 270 -11.26 -8.48 -20.91
CA GLY A 270 -12.27 -7.60 -20.31
C GLY A 270 -12.02 -7.19 -18.85
N TRP A 271 -10.85 -7.45 -18.26
CA TRP A 271 -10.56 -7.05 -16.87
C TRP A 271 -10.46 -5.53 -16.65
N THR A 272 -10.35 -4.76 -17.73
CA THR A 272 -10.32 -3.29 -17.72
C THR A 272 -11.69 -2.64 -17.75
N LEU A 273 -12.76 -3.41 -17.97
CA LEU A 273 -14.14 -2.92 -17.98
C LEU A 273 -14.51 -2.20 -16.67
N PRO A 274 -15.22 -1.07 -16.73
CA PRO A 274 -15.82 -0.45 -15.56
C PRO A 274 -16.66 -1.45 -14.76
N GLY A 275 -16.49 -1.47 -13.43
CA GLY A 275 -17.11 -2.45 -12.54
C GLY A 275 -16.22 -3.65 -12.22
N VAL A 276 -15.11 -3.86 -12.95
CA VAL A 276 -14.05 -4.79 -12.53
C VAL A 276 -13.10 -4.06 -11.60
N VAL A 277 -13.04 -4.48 -10.36
CA VAL A 277 -12.25 -3.85 -9.29
C VAL A 277 -11.38 -4.87 -8.57
N ALA A 278 -10.27 -4.42 -8.00
CA ALA A 278 -9.47 -5.26 -7.11
C ALA A 278 -10.27 -5.67 -5.87
N ALA A 279 -10.09 -6.88 -5.36
CA ALA A 279 -10.86 -7.40 -4.21
C ALA A 279 -10.66 -6.55 -2.95
N GLY A 280 -9.41 -6.19 -2.62
CA GLY A 280 -9.11 -5.26 -1.54
C GLY A 280 -9.57 -3.84 -1.86
N GLY A 281 -9.57 -3.44 -3.14
CA GLY A 281 -10.15 -2.19 -3.62
C GLY A 281 -11.64 -2.10 -3.32
N ALA A 282 -12.43 -3.15 -3.60
CA ALA A 282 -13.85 -3.24 -3.25
C ALA A 282 -14.06 -3.09 -1.73
N GLN A 283 -13.22 -3.73 -0.92
CA GLN A 283 -13.26 -3.59 0.53
C GLN A 283 -12.84 -2.18 0.99
N ALA A 284 -11.88 -1.55 0.31
CA ALA A 284 -11.44 -0.19 0.61
C ALA A 284 -12.56 0.83 0.36
N VAL A 285 -13.26 0.72 -0.77
CA VAL A 285 -14.44 1.54 -1.09
C VAL A 285 -15.52 1.37 -0.02
N LEU A 286 -15.82 0.12 0.37
CA LEU A 286 -16.80 -0.15 1.41
C LEU A 286 -16.42 0.48 2.76
N LYS A 287 -15.13 0.41 3.15
CA LYS A 287 -14.65 0.97 4.42
C LYS A 287 -14.62 2.49 4.43
N ASP A 288 -14.21 3.10 3.31
CA ASP A 288 -13.97 4.53 3.18
C ASP A 288 -15.26 5.32 2.94
N SER A 289 -16.03 4.91 1.93
CA SER A 289 -17.22 5.63 1.47
C SER A 289 -18.55 4.93 1.77
N ARG A 290 -18.51 3.75 2.41
CA ARG A 290 -19.69 2.90 2.68
C ARG A 290 -20.50 2.61 1.42
N ALA A 291 -19.81 2.55 0.28
CA ALA A 291 -20.40 2.24 -1.00
C ALA A 291 -20.05 0.81 -1.43
N LEU A 292 -20.89 0.23 -2.26
CA LEU A 292 -20.66 -1.04 -2.92
C LEU A 292 -20.31 -0.79 -4.39
N PRO A 293 -19.37 -1.55 -4.99
CA PRO A 293 -19.05 -1.41 -6.41
C PRO A 293 -20.19 -1.85 -7.34
N GLY A 294 -21.18 -2.57 -6.81
CA GLY A 294 -22.35 -3.06 -7.51
C GLY A 294 -23.35 -3.70 -6.54
N ARG A 295 -24.45 -4.21 -7.06
CA ARG A 295 -25.48 -4.92 -6.30
C ARG A 295 -25.29 -6.44 -6.36
N ARG A 296 -24.87 -6.97 -7.51
CA ARG A 296 -24.64 -8.38 -7.80
C ARG A 296 -23.17 -8.57 -8.14
N ILE A 297 -22.36 -8.92 -7.13
CA ILE A 297 -20.90 -8.88 -7.19
C ILE A 297 -20.36 -10.30 -7.23
N VAL A 298 -19.66 -10.67 -8.29
CA VAL A 298 -18.82 -11.88 -8.32
C VAL A 298 -17.52 -11.59 -7.55
N VAL A 299 -17.11 -12.49 -6.66
CA VAL A 299 -15.81 -12.42 -5.98
C VAL A 299 -14.95 -13.55 -6.50
N ALA A 300 -13.75 -13.23 -7.03
CA ALA A 300 -12.89 -14.23 -7.66
C ALA A 300 -11.40 -13.97 -7.41
N GLY A 301 -10.57 -15.00 -7.60
CA GLY A 301 -9.12 -14.89 -7.54
C GLY A 301 -8.46 -15.98 -6.71
N SER A 302 -7.46 -15.65 -5.89
CA SER A 302 -6.79 -16.59 -5.00
C SER A 302 -6.37 -15.92 -3.69
N GLY A 303 -6.70 -16.56 -2.58
CA GLY A 303 -6.22 -16.16 -1.27
C GLY A 303 -7.31 -15.90 -0.24
N PRO A 304 -6.98 -16.01 1.05
CA PRO A 304 -7.95 -15.93 2.15
C PRO A 304 -8.60 -14.54 2.29
N LEU A 305 -8.05 -13.50 1.66
CA LEU A 305 -8.65 -12.17 1.59
C LEU A 305 -10.03 -12.22 0.93
N LEU A 306 -10.22 -13.07 -0.09
CA LEU A 306 -11.48 -13.20 -0.83
C LEU A 306 -12.65 -13.59 0.07
N LEU A 307 -12.42 -14.52 1.03
CA LEU A 307 -13.44 -14.91 2.00
C LEU A 307 -13.92 -13.71 2.84
N ALA A 308 -12.95 -12.90 3.28
CA ALA A 308 -13.25 -11.70 4.07
C ALA A 308 -13.97 -10.63 3.26
N VAL A 309 -13.60 -10.46 1.99
CA VAL A 309 -14.23 -9.53 1.05
C VAL A 309 -15.65 -9.95 0.76
N ALA A 310 -15.88 -11.21 0.37
CA ALA A 310 -17.22 -11.73 0.07
C ALA A 310 -18.20 -11.55 1.24
N VAL A 311 -17.76 -11.93 2.47
CA VAL A 311 -18.56 -11.74 3.67
C VAL A 311 -18.85 -10.25 3.93
N SER A 312 -17.85 -9.39 3.82
CA SER A 312 -18.03 -7.94 4.08
C SER A 312 -18.99 -7.27 3.10
N LEU A 313 -18.91 -7.64 1.81
CA LEU A 313 -19.82 -7.14 0.78
C LEU A 313 -21.25 -7.66 0.98
N ALA A 314 -21.41 -8.96 1.34
CA ALA A 314 -22.72 -9.53 1.64
C ALA A 314 -23.36 -8.91 2.89
N GLU A 315 -22.58 -8.69 3.96
CA GLU A 315 -23.03 -7.97 5.17
C GLU A 315 -23.49 -6.53 4.86
N ALA A 316 -22.87 -5.91 3.85
CA ALA A 316 -23.22 -4.58 3.38
C ALA A 316 -24.44 -4.57 2.42
N GLY A 317 -25.00 -5.74 2.09
CA GLY A 317 -26.22 -5.90 1.31
C GLY A 317 -26.03 -6.23 -0.17
N ALA A 318 -24.80 -6.59 -0.60
CA ALA A 318 -24.58 -7.10 -1.94
C ALA A 318 -25.03 -8.57 -2.07
N GLU A 319 -25.55 -8.94 -3.23
CA GLU A 319 -25.72 -10.33 -3.64
C GLU A 319 -24.39 -10.85 -4.15
N ILE A 320 -23.91 -11.99 -3.61
CA ILE A 320 -22.68 -12.65 -4.05
C ILE A 320 -23.06 -13.98 -4.71
N PRO A 321 -23.25 -14.01 -6.03
CA PRO A 321 -23.68 -15.22 -6.73
C PRO A 321 -22.66 -16.35 -6.66
N VAL A 322 -21.38 -16.01 -6.53
CA VAL A 322 -20.30 -16.99 -6.38
C VAL A 322 -19.05 -16.33 -5.79
N LEU A 323 -18.31 -17.10 -4.99
CA LEU A 323 -16.91 -16.89 -4.69
C LEU A 323 -16.10 -17.96 -5.43
N ALA A 324 -15.29 -17.55 -6.42
CA ALA A 324 -14.42 -18.42 -7.19
C ALA A 324 -12.97 -18.32 -6.67
N GLU A 325 -12.47 -19.40 -6.07
CA GLU A 325 -11.11 -19.53 -5.57
C GLU A 325 -10.28 -20.40 -6.53
N ALA A 326 -9.20 -19.84 -7.07
CA ALA A 326 -8.35 -20.55 -8.01
C ALA A 326 -7.56 -21.68 -7.35
N ALA A 327 -7.16 -21.52 -6.10
CA ALA A 327 -6.46 -22.55 -5.33
C ALA A 327 -7.39 -23.65 -4.79
N SER A 328 -6.80 -24.74 -4.32
CA SER A 328 -7.50 -25.79 -3.59
C SER A 328 -7.20 -25.70 -2.09
N TYR A 329 -8.22 -25.51 -1.27
CA TYR A 329 -8.05 -25.52 0.18
C TYR A 329 -7.57 -26.87 0.74
N ALA A 330 -7.73 -27.97 0.00
CA ALA A 330 -7.18 -29.27 0.37
C ALA A 330 -5.64 -29.23 0.51
N ALA A 331 -4.97 -28.30 -0.18
CA ALA A 331 -3.53 -28.13 -0.07
C ALA A 331 -3.06 -27.74 1.36
N TYR A 332 -3.92 -27.15 2.19
CA TYR A 332 -3.58 -26.90 3.59
C TYR A 332 -3.37 -28.19 4.39
N ALA A 333 -4.01 -29.30 4.00
CA ALA A 333 -3.83 -30.59 4.65
C ALA A 333 -2.44 -31.20 4.46
N THR A 334 -1.64 -30.68 3.51
CA THR A 334 -0.26 -31.14 3.31
C THR A 334 0.68 -30.81 4.48
N ARG A 335 0.30 -29.86 5.33
CA ARG A 335 1.11 -29.44 6.50
C ARG A 335 0.28 -29.32 7.79
N PRO A 336 -0.26 -30.45 8.28
CA PRO A 336 -1.19 -30.44 9.42
C PRO A 336 -0.55 -29.89 10.71
N GLY A 337 0.74 -30.12 10.92
CA GLY A 337 1.49 -29.60 12.06
C GLY A 337 1.57 -28.06 12.10
N THR A 338 1.58 -27.40 10.93
CA THR A 338 1.55 -25.93 10.85
C THR A 338 0.17 -25.40 11.24
N LEU A 339 -0.91 -26.05 10.79
CA LEU A 339 -2.28 -25.72 11.17
C LEU A 339 -2.49 -25.90 12.68
N ALA A 340 -2.09 -27.05 13.23
CA ALA A 340 -2.24 -27.36 14.67
C ALA A 340 -1.51 -26.35 15.58
N ARG A 341 -0.36 -25.81 15.11
CA ARG A 341 0.36 -24.77 15.87
C ARG A 341 -0.25 -23.37 15.75
N ASN A 342 -1.25 -23.17 14.87
CA ASN A 342 -1.93 -21.89 14.65
C ASN A 342 -3.46 -22.01 14.81
N PRO A 343 -3.97 -22.45 15.98
CA PRO A 343 -5.41 -22.74 16.17
C PRO A 343 -6.30 -21.51 15.97
N ALA A 344 -5.80 -20.32 16.28
CA ALA A 344 -6.54 -19.07 16.04
C ALA A 344 -6.83 -18.84 14.55
N LYS A 345 -5.90 -19.23 13.65
CA LYS A 345 -6.09 -19.13 12.20
C LYS A 345 -7.07 -20.18 11.69
N ALA A 346 -7.04 -21.39 12.23
CA ALA A 346 -8.03 -22.41 11.93
C ALA A 346 -9.43 -21.95 12.38
N ALA A 347 -9.58 -21.42 13.58
CA ALA A 347 -10.84 -20.86 14.09
C ALA A 347 -11.34 -19.67 13.24
N GLU A 348 -10.43 -18.81 12.76
CA GLU A 348 -10.77 -17.72 11.82
C GLU A 348 -11.35 -18.29 10.51
N GLY A 349 -10.72 -19.31 9.95
CA GLY A 349 -11.20 -20.00 8.74
C GLY A 349 -12.59 -20.62 8.93
N VAL A 350 -12.81 -21.36 10.03
CA VAL A 350 -14.11 -21.96 10.37
C VAL A 350 -15.19 -20.89 10.52
N ARG A 351 -14.89 -19.79 11.21
CA ARG A 351 -15.84 -18.69 11.36
C ARG A 351 -16.20 -18.06 10.01
N LEU A 352 -15.22 -17.84 9.13
CA LEU A 352 -15.47 -17.31 7.78
C LEU A 352 -16.33 -18.26 6.96
N ALA A 353 -16.06 -19.57 7.02
CA ALA A 353 -16.90 -20.58 6.37
C ALA A 353 -18.35 -20.54 6.88
N GLY A 354 -18.53 -20.39 8.21
CA GLY A 354 -19.87 -20.23 8.81
C GLY A 354 -20.59 -18.97 8.32
N GLU A 355 -19.89 -17.84 8.15
CA GLU A 355 -20.47 -16.61 7.61
C GLU A 355 -20.84 -16.76 6.12
N LEU A 356 -20.01 -17.43 5.31
CA LEU A 356 -20.33 -17.73 3.91
C LEU A 356 -21.60 -18.59 3.80
N LEU A 357 -21.73 -19.62 4.65
CA LEU A 357 -22.93 -20.45 4.72
C LEU A 357 -24.16 -19.64 5.14
N ARG A 358 -24.03 -18.80 6.16
CA ARG A 358 -25.11 -17.92 6.64
C ARG A 358 -25.63 -16.99 5.56
N HIS A 359 -24.73 -16.44 4.75
CA HIS A 359 -25.07 -15.58 3.60
C HIS A 359 -25.37 -16.38 2.32
N ARG A 360 -25.38 -17.73 2.38
CA ARG A 360 -25.62 -18.63 1.24
C ARG A 360 -24.73 -18.34 0.04
N ILE A 361 -23.46 -17.99 0.28
CA ILE A 361 -22.49 -17.71 -0.79
C ILE A 361 -21.91 -19.03 -1.30
N PRO A 362 -22.17 -19.41 -2.56
CA PRO A 362 -21.56 -20.59 -3.16
C PRO A 362 -20.06 -20.38 -3.34
N VAL A 363 -19.26 -21.34 -2.88
CA VAL A 363 -17.80 -21.34 -3.04
C VAL A 363 -17.42 -22.38 -4.09
N ARG A 364 -16.71 -21.96 -5.13
CA ARG A 364 -16.12 -22.84 -6.14
C ARG A 364 -14.60 -22.76 -6.03
N THR A 365 -13.97 -23.83 -5.61
CA THR A 365 -12.51 -23.97 -5.59
C THR A 365 -12.00 -24.48 -6.95
N ARG A 366 -10.71 -24.26 -7.23
CA ARG A 366 -10.10 -24.58 -8.52
C ARG A 366 -10.88 -23.95 -9.68
N SER A 367 -11.27 -22.70 -9.52
CA SER A 367 -12.08 -21.98 -10.50
C SER A 367 -11.63 -20.52 -10.58
N ALA A 368 -11.52 -19.98 -11.77
CA ALA A 368 -11.16 -18.58 -11.99
C ALA A 368 -12.11 -17.92 -12.99
N VAL A 369 -12.20 -16.59 -12.92
CA VAL A 369 -12.75 -15.78 -13.99
C VAL A 369 -11.71 -15.72 -15.12
N VAL A 370 -12.08 -16.23 -16.29
CA VAL A 370 -11.23 -16.25 -17.49
C VAL A 370 -11.62 -15.18 -18.51
N ARG A 371 -12.79 -14.57 -18.36
CA ARG A 371 -13.28 -13.47 -19.21
C ARG A 371 -14.34 -12.64 -18.47
N ALA A 372 -14.31 -11.33 -18.61
CA ALA A 372 -15.42 -10.44 -18.31
C ALA A 372 -16.10 -9.97 -19.61
N HIS A 373 -17.42 -9.78 -19.55
CA HIS A 373 -18.27 -9.42 -20.68
C HIS A 373 -19.01 -8.13 -20.38
N GLY A 374 -19.19 -7.33 -21.40
CA GLY A 374 -19.92 -6.07 -21.38
C GLY A 374 -19.36 -5.12 -22.44
N THR A 375 -20.06 -4.03 -22.70
CA THR A 375 -19.61 -2.98 -23.62
C THR A 375 -19.05 -1.79 -22.81
N ASP A 376 -19.91 -1.14 -22.03
CA ASP A 376 -19.53 0.05 -21.24
C ASP A 376 -19.16 -0.30 -19.79
N ARG A 377 -19.54 -1.48 -19.34
CA ARG A 377 -19.29 -2.00 -17.99
C ARG A 377 -19.40 -3.52 -17.97
N VAL A 378 -18.94 -4.13 -16.87
CA VAL A 378 -19.13 -5.57 -16.70
C VAL A 378 -20.63 -5.88 -16.51
N GLU A 379 -21.11 -6.87 -17.26
CA GLU A 379 -22.49 -7.38 -17.23
C GLU A 379 -22.54 -8.87 -16.90
N ALA A 380 -21.46 -9.58 -17.18
CA ALA A 380 -21.29 -10.98 -16.85
C ALA A 380 -19.80 -11.36 -16.83
N VAL A 381 -19.50 -12.49 -16.21
CA VAL A 381 -18.18 -13.12 -16.24
C VAL A 381 -18.30 -14.58 -16.69
N THR A 382 -17.24 -15.10 -17.32
CA THR A 382 -17.08 -16.53 -17.56
C THR A 382 -16.14 -17.10 -16.51
N LEU A 383 -16.63 -18.09 -15.76
CA LEU A 383 -15.82 -18.94 -14.87
C LEU A 383 -15.43 -20.21 -15.59
N ALA A 384 -14.20 -20.66 -15.40
CA ALA A 384 -13.74 -21.98 -15.80
C ALA A 384 -13.18 -22.75 -14.61
N THR A 385 -13.32 -24.07 -14.62
CA THR A 385 -12.59 -24.95 -13.70
C THR A 385 -11.13 -25.00 -14.11
N LEU A 386 -10.22 -25.05 -13.15
CA LEU A 386 -8.78 -25.07 -13.36
C LEU A 386 -8.18 -26.45 -13.04
N ASP A 387 -7.20 -26.86 -13.81
CA ASP A 387 -6.32 -27.96 -13.42
C ASP A 387 -5.35 -27.53 -12.29
N ARG A 388 -4.37 -28.39 -11.95
CA ARG A 388 -3.42 -28.08 -10.84
C ARG A 388 -2.46 -26.96 -11.19
N GLU A 389 -2.16 -26.75 -12.44
CA GLU A 389 -1.27 -25.71 -12.96
C GLU A 389 -2.03 -24.45 -13.41
N TRP A 390 -3.33 -24.37 -13.12
CA TRP A 390 -4.23 -23.26 -13.47
C TRP A 390 -4.53 -23.13 -14.96
N ARG A 391 -4.43 -24.24 -15.72
CA ARG A 391 -4.97 -24.26 -17.08
C ARG A 391 -6.49 -24.42 -17.03
N PRO A 392 -7.26 -23.61 -17.77
CA PRO A 392 -8.70 -23.80 -17.89
C PRO A 392 -9.04 -25.16 -18.52
N VAL A 393 -9.96 -25.91 -17.89
CA VAL A 393 -10.46 -27.16 -18.39
C VAL A 393 -11.59 -26.89 -19.37
N ALA A 394 -11.39 -27.23 -20.63
CA ALA A 394 -12.38 -27.00 -21.71
C ALA A 394 -13.73 -27.65 -21.41
N GLY A 395 -14.83 -26.94 -21.73
CA GLY A 395 -16.19 -27.42 -21.51
C GLY A 395 -16.72 -27.25 -20.10
N THR A 396 -15.94 -26.58 -19.21
CA THR A 396 -16.38 -26.27 -17.84
C THR A 396 -16.79 -24.81 -17.67
N GLU A 397 -16.80 -24.04 -18.73
CA GLU A 397 -17.10 -22.63 -18.77
C GLU A 397 -18.56 -22.35 -18.38
N VAL A 398 -18.76 -21.48 -17.39
CA VAL A 398 -20.09 -21.06 -16.95
C VAL A 398 -20.15 -19.54 -16.95
N ARG A 399 -21.12 -18.98 -17.67
CA ARG A 399 -21.39 -17.54 -17.67
C ARG A 399 -22.28 -17.16 -16.48
N ILE A 400 -21.87 -16.16 -15.72
CA ILE A 400 -22.59 -15.63 -14.56
C ILE A 400 -22.83 -14.13 -14.74
N GLY A 401 -24.09 -13.72 -14.70
CA GLY A 401 -24.47 -12.29 -14.74
C GLY A 401 -24.06 -11.58 -13.45
N CYS A 402 -23.49 -10.38 -13.59
CA CYS A 402 -23.09 -9.52 -12.47
C CYS A 402 -22.98 -8.07 -12.94
N ASP A 403 -23.09 -7.11 -12.03
CA ASP A 403 -22.87 -5.69 -12.29
C ASP A 403 -21.53 -5.18 -11.71
N ALA A 404 -20.82 -6.06 -10.98
CA ALA A 404 -19.45 -5.84 -10.56
C ALA A 404 -18.69 -7.16 -10.37
N LEU A 405 -17.35 -7.11 -10.54
CA LEU A 405 -16.42 -8.18 -10.26
C LEU A 405 -15.34 -7.66 -9.30
N ALA A 406 -15.23 -8.28 -8.13
CA ALA A 406 -14.14 -8.06 -7.18
C ALA A 406 -13.10 -9.19 -7.35
N VAL A 407 -11.94 -8.89 -7.95
CA VAL A 407 -10.94 -9.90 -8.29
C VAL A 407 -9.59 -9.61 -7.65
N GLY A 408 -8.92 -10.63 -7.09
CA GLY A 408 -7.60 -10.49 -6.49
C GLY A 408 -6.86 -11.82 -6.41
N HIS A 409 -5.57 -11.81 -6.74
CA HIS A 409 -4.73 -13.01 -6.82
C HIS A 409 -3.57 -12.96 -5.80
N GLY A 410 -3.86 -12.46 -4.60
CA GLY A 410 -2.89 -12.25 -3.54
C GLY A 410 -2.31 -10.84 -3.53
N LEU A 411 -1.25 -10.67 -2.77
CA LEU A 411 -0.60 -9.37 -2.55
C LEU A 411 0.87 -9.45 -2.94
N VAL A 412 1.45 -8.31 -3.30
CA VAL A 412 2.88 -8.13 -3.59
C VAL A 412 3.44 -7.09 -2.63
N PRO A 413 4.52 -7.37 -1.90
CA PRO A 413 5.16 -6.40 -1.01
C PRO A 413 5.59 -5.13 -1.75
N GLN A 414 5.40 -3.97 -1.12
CA GLN A 414 5.87 -2.70 -1.65
C GLN A 414 7.33 -2.48 -1.24
N LEU A 415 8.25 -2.68 -2.19
CA LEU A 415 9.69 -2.81 -1.93
C LEU A 415 10.54 -1.70 -2.53
N GLU A 416 9.96 -0.73 -3.24
CA GLU A 416 10.70 0.26 -4.03
C GLU A 416 11.75 0.98 -3.17
N LEU A 417 11.38 1.44 -1.97
CA LEU A 417 12.32 2.10 -1.05
C LEU A 417 13.38 1.14 -0.51
N ALA A 418 13.01 -0.10 -0.17
CA ALA A 418 13.95 -1.12 0.29
C ALA A 418 14.99 -1.48 -0.78
N VAL A 419 14.55 -1.60 -2.04
CA VAL A 419 15.43 -1.87 -3.20
C VAL A 419 16.37 -0.70 -3.47
N THR A 420 15.84 0.52 -3.40
CA THR A 420 16.66 1.75 -3.57
C THR A 420 17.74 1.84 -2.49
N LEU A 421 17.42 1.45 -1.27
CA LEU A 421 18.37 1.41 -0.16
C LEU A 421 19.37 0.25 -0.23
N GLY A 422 19.14 -0.72 -1.11
CA GLY A 422 20.02 -1.88 -1.30
C GLY A 422 19.79 -3.02 -0.30
N CYS A 423 18.61 -3.12 0.31
CA CYS A 423 18.29 -4.24 1.20
C CYS A 423 18.37 -5.59 0.47
N THR A 424 18.90 -6.59 1.14
CA THR A 424 18.82 -7.98 0.68
C THR A 424 17.37 -8.44 0.67
N LEU A 425 16.95 -9.07 -0.44
CA LEU A 425 15.62 -9.63 -0.59
C LEU A 425 15.67 -11.16 -0.50
N ARG A 426 14.58 -11.76 0.01
CA ARG A 426 14.29 -13.19 -0.06
C ARG A 426 13.10 -13.43 -1.00
N THR A 427 13.00 -14.62 -1.55
CA THR A 427 11.83 -15.04 -2.33
C THR A 427 10.86 -15.79 -1.42
N ALA A 428 9.61 -15.34 -1.36
CA ALA A 428 8.54 -16.02 -0.65
C ALA A 428 8.06 -17.27 -1.45
N PRO A 429 7.33 -18.23 -0.80
CA PRO A 429 6.88 -19.46 -1.47
C PRO A 429 5.98 -19.25 -2.70
N ASP A 430 5.34 -18.10 -2.81
CA ASP A 430 4.52 -17.73 -3.97
C ASP A 430 5.29 -17.02 -5.10
N GLY A 431 6.62 -16.97 -5.00
CA GLY A 431 7.50 -16.31 -5.97
C GLY A 431 7.64 -14.80 -5.77
N THR A 432 6.98 -14.18 -4.77
CA THR A 432 7.14 -12.75 -4.51
C THR A 432 8.43 -12.45 -3.75
N PRO A 433 9.11 -11.34 -4.09
CA PRO A 433 10.21 -10.83 -3.28
C PRO A 433 9.71 -10.20 -1.98
N ALA A 434 10.52 -10.26 -0.93
CA ALA A 434 10.26 -9.64 0.35
C ALA A 434 11.60 -9.23 0.99
N VAL A 435 11.60 -8.21 1.86
CA VAL A 435 12.81 -7.81 2.58
C VAL A 435 13.27 -8.94 3.51
N ALA A 436 14.53 -9.31 3.41
CA ALA A 436 15.15 -10.26 4.34
C ALA A 436 15.41 -9.56 5.68
N VAL A 437 14.93 -10.16 6.77
CA VAL A 437 15.10 -9.64 8.13
C VAL A 437 15.48 -10.76 9.09
N ASP A 438 16.17 -10.40 10.17
CA ASP A 438 16.46 -11.32 11.28
C ASP A 438 15.24 -11.47 12.22
N ASP A 439 15.40 -12.21 13.32
CA ASP A 439 14.37 -12.42 14.33
C ASP A 439 14.01 -11.16 15.14
N GLN A 440 14.76 -10.09 14.97
CA GLN A 440 14.54 -8.76 15.56
C GLN A 440 14.07 -7.73 14.52
N GLN A 441 13.67 -8.17 13.34
CA GLN A 441 13.23 -7.36 12.21
C GLN A 441 14.31 -6.41 11.66
N ARG A 442 15.61 -6.69 11.89
CA ARG A 442 16.72 -5.94 11.32
C ARG A 442 16.97 -6.41 9.89
N THR A 443 17.22 -5.46 9.01
CA THR A 443 17.78 -5.75 7.68
C THR A 443 19.30 -5.97 7.77
N ASP A 444 19.93 -6.28 6.67
CA ASP A 444 21.38 -6.31 6.50
C ASP A 444 22.05 -4.93 6.52
N ILE A 445 21.24 -3.86 6.53
CA ILE A 445 21.72 -2.48 6.55
C ILE A 445 21.64 -1.94 7.98
N ALA A 446 22.75 -1.43 8.49
CA ALA A 446 22.81 -0.86 9.83
C ALA A 446 21.83 0.30 10.01
N GLY A 447 21.10 0.32 11.13
CA GLY A 447 20.11 1.37 11.42
C GLY A 447 18.81 1.25 10.66
N LEU A 448 18.60 0.16 9.88
CA LEU A 448 17.40 -0.08 9.08
C LEU A 448 16.66 -1.36 9.50
N TRP A 449 15.37 -1.23 9.74
CA TRP A 449 14.44 -2.33 10.04
C TRP A 449 13.34 -2.40 8.98
N ALA A 450 12.72 -3.56 8.86
CA ALA A 450 11.51 -3.73 8.07
C ALA A 450 10.49 -4.59 8.83
N ALA A 451 9.19 -4.29 8.70
CA ALA A 451 8.13 -5.02 9.38
C ALA A 451 6.82 -5.00 8.60
N GLY A 452 5.99 -6.02 8.80
CA GLY A 452 4.70 -6.17 8.15
C GLY A 452 4.81 -6.77 6.74
N GLU A 453 3.91 -6.39 5.86
CA GLU A 453 3.81 -7.02 4.54
C GLU A 453 5.06 -6.82 3.66
N SER A 454 5.90 -5.82 3.94
CA SER A 454 7.19 -5.62 3.26
C SER A 454 8.18 -6.76 3.49
N THR A 455 8.07 -7.49 4.62
CA THR A 455 8.88 -8.67 4.94
C THR A 455 8.27 -9.99 4.46
N GLY A 456 7.14 -9.89 3.75
CA GLY A 456 6.33 -10.99 3.18
C GLY A 456 4.91 -10.98 3.72
N ILE A 457 3.97 -11.39 2.87
CA ILE A 457 2.54 -11.32 3.17
C ILE A 457 2.18 -12.27 4.31
N GLY A 458 1.69 -11.72 5.42
CA GLY A 458 1.41 -12.50 6.65
C GLY A 458 0.11 -12.15 7.35
N GLY A 459 -0.50 -11.05 6.95
CA GLY A 459 -1.75 -10.55 7.53
C GLY A 459 -1.53 -9.73 8.80
N VAL A 460 -2.62 -9.12 9.26
CA VAL A 460 -2.60 -8.06 10.28
C VAL A 460 -1.97 -8.48 11.61
N GLU A 461 -2.15 -9.73 12.05
CA GLU A 461 -1.63 -10.20 13.35
C GLU A 461 -0.12 -10.26 13.35
N LEU A 462 0.45 -10.83 12.28
CA LEU A 462 1.89 -10.89 12.11
C LEU A 462 2.46 -9.48 11.93
N ALA A 463 1.83 -8.65 11.13
CA ALA A 463 2.26 -7.26 10.91
C ALA A 463 2.31 -6.44 12.23
N LEU A 464 1.30 -6.56 13.09
CA LEU A 464 1.28 -5.90 14.41
C LEU A 464 2.43 -6.39 15.28
N GLU A 465 2.69 -7.70 15.30
CA GLU A 465 3.74 -8.29 16.14
C GLU A 465 5.13 -7.94 15.63
N GLU A 466 5.36 -8.01 14.32
CA GLU A 466 6.65 -7.60 13.72
C GLU A 466 6.95 -6.11 14.00
N GLY A 467 5.94 -5.23 13.89
CA GLY A 467 6.09 -3.83 14.25
C GLY A 467 6.51 -3.63 15.71
N ARG A 468 5.92 -4.38 16.65
CA ARG A 468 6.31 -4.36 18.08
C ARG A 468 7.73 -4.86 18.28
N VAL A 469 8.10 -5.98 17.65
CA VAL A 469 9.45 -6.56 17.75
C VAL A 469 10.49 -5.58 17.22
N ALA A 470 10.25 -4.96 16.07
CA ALA A 470 11.12 -3.95 15.51
C ALA A 470 11.35 -2.78 16.48
N ALA A 471 10.27 -2.22 17.05
CA ALA A 471 10.34 -1.11 17.99
C ALA A 471 11.13 -1.46 19.26
N LEU A 472 10.89 -2.64 19.82
CA LEU A 472 11.61 -3.12 21.00
C LEU A 472 13.10 -3.38 20.70
N SER A 473 13.42 -3.88 19.51
CA SER A 473 14.80 -4.05 19.05
C SER A 473 15.52 -2.71 18.93
N MET A 474 14.88 -1.70 18.35
CA MET A 474 15.42 -0.34 18.22
C MET A 474 15.62 0.32 19.59
N THR A 475 14.63 0.21 20.47
CA THR A 475 14.71 0.74 21.85
C THR A 475 15.86 0.10 22.62
N ALA A 476 16.05 -1.22 22.49
CA ALA A 476 17.15 -1.93 23.12
C ALA A 476 18.51 -1.49 22.54
N SER A 477 18.58 -1.24 21.24
CA SER A 477 19.80 -0.78 20.57
C SER A 477 20.19 0.64 21.03
N LEU A 478 19.22 1.53 21.21
CA LEU A 478 19.45 2.89 21.70
C LEU A 478 19.99 2.91 23.15
N HIS A 479 19.44 2.06 24.01
CA HIS A 479 19.80 2.03 25.43
C HIS A 479 20.98 1.07 25.73
N GLN A 480 21.65 0.50 24.73
CA GLN A 480 22.73 -0.50 24.88
C GLN A 480 22.34 -1.68 25.81
N ARG A 481 21.04 -1.93 25.99
CA ARG A 481 20.53 -3.03 26.81
C ARG A 481 20.58 -4.33 26.00
N GLY A 482 21.45 -5.23 26.42
CA GLY A 482 21.80 -6.46 25.72
C GLY A 482 20.63 -7.37 25.33
N ARG A 483 20.92 -8.31 24.45
CA ARG A 483 20.11 -9.29 23.69
C ARG A 483 19.11 -10.17 24.48
N GLY A 484 18.85 -9.94 25.79
CA GLY A 484 18.25 -10.94 26.66
C GLY A 484 16.72 -11.10 26.66
N ARG A 485 15.94 -10.13 26.18
CA ARG A 485 14.46 -10.15 26.32
C ARG A 485 13.68 -10.54 25.06
N GLY A 486 14.35 -10.87 23.94
CA GLY A 486 13.68 -11.10 22.64
C GLY A 486 13.23 -12.53 22.34
N ARG A 487 13.60 -13.54 23.13
CA ARG A 487 13.38 -14.96 22.76
C ARG A 487 11.92 -15.38 22.64
N GLY A 488 11.03 -14.85 23.46
CA GLY A 488 9.61 -15.21 23.41
C GLY A 488 8.87 -14.66 22.19
N TRP A 489 9.25 -13.48 21.73
CA TRP A 489 8.62 -12.84 20.56
C TRP A 489 9.10 -13.44 19.25
N ALA A 490 10.40 -13.76 19.14
CA ALA A 490 10.98 -14.47 18.01
C ALA A 490 10.26 -15.80 17.71
N THR A 491 9.84 -16.53 18.75
CA THR A 491 9.10 -17.80 18.55
C THR A 491 7.67 -17.57 18.02
N THR A 492 7.00 -16.51 18.45
CA THR A 492 5.64 -16.18 17.99
C THR A 492 5.65 -15.70 16.54
N THR A 493 6.51 -14.75 16.20
CA THR A 493 6.67 -14.26 14.82
C THR A 493 7.09 -15.38 13.88
N ALA A 494 8.09 -16.21 14.25
CA ALA A 494 8.52 -17.34 13.44
C ALA A 494 7.40 -18.38 13.20
N ARG A 495 6.55 -18.64 14.21
CA ARG A 495 5.39 -19.52 14.05
C ARG A 495 4.37 -18.96 13.07
N GLN A 496 4.03 -17.68 13.22
CA GLN A 496 3.09 -17.00 12.34
C GLN A 496 3.65 -16.87 10.92
N ARG A 497 4.96 -16.62 10.78
CA ARG A 497 5.62 -16.56 9.46
C ARG A 497 5.57 -17.90 8.73
N ARG A 498 5.78 -19.04 9.43
CA ARG A 498 5.62 -20.37 8.83
C ARG A 498 4.19 -20.62 8.33
N PHE A 499 3.19 -20.10 9.03
CA PHE A 499 1.81 -20.18 8.56
C PHE A 499 1.57 -19.27 7.33
N ALA A 500 2.14 -18.07 7.32
CA ALA A 500 2.09 -17.16 6.18
C ALA A 500 2.77 -17.78 4.94
N ASP A 501 3.92 -18.44 5.11
CA ASP A 501 4.62 -19.15 4.04
C ASP A 501 3.80 -20.34 3.51
N LEU A 502 3.07 -21.04 4.38
CA LEU A 502 2.12 -22.08 3.94
C LEU A 502 1.01 -21.47 3.10
N MET A 503 0.39 -20.37 3.55
CA MET A 503 -0.63 -19.66 2.77
C MET A 503 -0.11 -19.21 1.41
N ALA A 504 1.06 -18.58 1.37
CA ALA A 504 1.70 -18.13 0.15
C ALA A 504 1.89 -19.28 -0.84
N GLY A 505 2.40 -20.43 -0.36
CA GLY A 505 2.59 -21.61 -1.20
C GLY A 505 1.28 -22.22 -1.71
N VAL A 506 0.21 -22.27 -0.90
CA VAL A 506 -1.10 -22.80 -1.29
C VAL A 506 -1.77 -21.93 -2.37
N HIS A 507 -1.60 -20.60 -2.27
CA HIS A 507 -2.24 -19.63 -3.14
C HIS A 507 -1.31 -19.06 -4.23
N ARG A 508 -0.16 -19.71 -4.44
CA ARG A 508 0.74 -19.35 -5.54
C ARG A 508 0.02 -19.48 -6.89
N PRO A 509 0.11 -18.49 -7.80
CA PRO A 509 -0.39 -18.62 -9.15
C PRO A 509 0.20 -19.85 -9.85
N GLY A 510 -0.63 -20.61 -10.53
CA GLY A 510 -0.20 -21.77 -11.32
C GLY A 510 0.56 -21.35 -12.58
N ALA A 511 1.39 -22.23 -13.14
CA ALA A 511 2.22 -21.92 -14.30
C ALA A 511 1.43 -21.52 -15.55
N HIS A 512 0.19 -21.98 -15.67
CA HIS A 512 -0.59 -21.83 -16.90
C HIS A 512 -1.75 -20.83 -16.83
N TRP A 513 -1.77 -19.93 -15.83
CA TRP A 513 -2.78 -18.86 -15.81
C TRP A 513 -2.69 -17.96 -17.06
N THR A 514 -1.53 -17.84 -17.68
CA THR A 514 -1.32 -17.06 -18.91
C THR A 514 -2.08 -17.62 -20.12
N HIS A 515 -2.59 -18.87 -20.03
CA HIS A 515 -3.35 -19.51 -21.12
C HIS A 515 -4.78 -18.96 -21.29
N TRP A 516 -5.31 -18.20 -20.36
CA TRP A 516 -6.59 -17.51 -20.56
C TRP A 516 -6.46 -16.13 -21.23
N LEU A 517 -5.22 -15.67 -21.46
CA LEU A 517 -4.95 -14.42 -22.17
C LEU A 517 -5.19 -14.60 -23.68
N THR A 518 -5.75 -13.58 -24.29
CA THR A 518 -5.82 -13.43 -25.77
C THR A 518 -4.87 -12.32 -26.20
N ASP A 519 -4.56 -12.25 -27.49
CA ASP A 519 -3.65 -11.22 -28.03
C ASP A 519 -4.15 -9.79 -27.76
N GLU A 520 -5.47 -9.59 -27.72
CA GLU A 520 -6.11 -8.30 -27.44
C GLU A 520 -6.20 -7.99 -25.95
N THR A 521 -5.81 -8.93 -25.06
CA THR A 521 -5.87 -8.68 -23.62
C THR A 521 -4.88 -7.59 -23.24
N GLU A 522 -5.37 -6.50 -22.68
CA GLU A 522 -4.52 -5.48 -22.09
C GLU A 522 -3.76 -6.05 -20.90
N VAL A 523 -2.44 -5.85 -20.87
CA VAL A 523 -1.57 -6.21 -19.74
C VAL A 523 -1.23 -4.99 -18.91
N CYS A 524 -0.93 -3.87 -19.57
CA CYS A 524 -0.65 -2.61 -18.91
C CYS A 524 -1.81 -1.62 -19.11
N ARG A 525 -2.70 -1.50 -18.12
CA ARG A 525 -3.86 -0.61 -18.16
C ARG A 525 -3.51 0.89 -18.31
N CYS A 526 -2.33 1.32 -17.81
CA CYS A 526 -1.95 2.74 -17.82
C CYS A 526 -1.41 3.20 -19.18
N GLU A 527 -0.82 2.28 -19.95
CA GLU A 527 -0.21 2.52 -21.26
C GLU A 527 -0.92 1.70 -22.36
N GLU A 528 -2.03 1.03 -22.00
CA GLU A 528 -2.90 0.24 -22.88
C GLU A 528 -2.16 -0.83 -23.70
N VAL A 529 -1.05 -1.38 -23.14
CA VAL A 529 -0.22 -2.37 -23.82
C VAL A 529 -0.85 -3.75 -23.74
N THR A 530 -1.02 -4.38 -24.89
CA THR A 530 -1.65 -5.70 -25.06
C THR A 530 -0.65 -6.85 -24.95
N VAL A 531 -1.16 -8.08 -24.87
CA VAL A 531 -0.36 -9.30 -24.94
C VAL A 531 0.35 -9.40 -26.29
N HIS A 532 -0.32 -9.02 -27.39
CA HIS A 532 0.25 -9.03 -28.73
C HIS A 532 1.52 -8.15 -28.82
N GLU A 533 1.44 -6.91 -28.35
CA GLU A 533 2.58 -5.99 -28.38
C GLU A 533 3.74 -6.49 -27.51
N LEU A 534 3.46 -7.09 -26.36
CA LEU A 534 4.50 -7.70 -25.55
C LEU A 534 5.17 -8.89 -26.25
N ARG A 535 4.38 -9.76 -26.93
CA ARG A 535 4.93 -10.88 -27.71
C ARG A 535 5.82 -10.38 -28.82
N GLN A 536 5.41 -9.35 -29.57
CA GLN A 536 6.25 -8.71 -30.58
C GLN A 536 7.56 -8.17 -29.97
N ALA A 537 7.50 -7.53 -28.79
CA ALA A 537 8.71 -7.07 -28.13
C ALA A 537 9.67 -8.20 -27.78
N TYR A 538 9.15 -9.38 -27.37
CA TYR A 538 9.99 -10.55 -27.09
C TYR A 538 10.58 -11.16 -28.37
N GLU A 539 9.85 -11.17 -29.48
CA GLU A 539 10.34 -11.55 -30.81
C GLU A 539 11.47 -10.61 -31.28
N LEU A 540 11.35 -9.31 -30.98
CA LEU A 540 12.38 -8.30 -31.27
C LEU A 540 13.60 -8.40 -30.33
N GLY A 541 13.59 -9.31 -29.37
CA GLY A 541 14.74 -9.62 -28.54
C GLY A 541 14.66 -9.13 -27.09
N ALA A 542 13.53 -8.62 -26.61
CA ALA A 542 13.34 -8.43 -25.18
C ALA A 542 13.48 -9.79 -24.45
N ARG A 543 14.07 -9.78 -23.25
CA ARG A 543 14.32 -11.01 -22.46
C ARG A 543 13.80 -10.93 -21.04
N ASP A 544 13.40 -9.75 -20.61
CA ASP A 544 12.91 -9.47 -19.28
C ASP A 544 11.89 -8.31 -19.29
N ALA A 545 11.26 -8.06 -18.15
CA ALA A 545 10.29 -6.99 -18.00
C ALA A 545 10.90 -5.60 -18.29
N ARG A 546 12.21 -5.40 -18.05
CA ARG A 546 12.87 -4.12 -18.28
C ARG A 546 13.04 -3.84 -19.78
N SER A 547 13.52 -4.82 -20.55
CA SER A 547 13.67 -4.68 -22.00
C SER A 547 12.32 -4.60 -22.70
N ALA A 548 11.31 -5.38 -22.26
CA ALA A 548 9.94 -5.24 -22.74
C ALA A 548 9.37 -3.84 -22.51
N LYS A 549 9.61 -3.25 -21.32
CA LYS A 549 9.23 -1.88 -20.99
C LYS A 549 9.83 -0.85 -21.96
N LEU A 550 11.09 -1.01 -22.37
CA LEU A 550 11.74 -0.08 -23.29
C LEU A 550 11.12 -0.10 -24.69
N LEU A 551 10.61 -1.26 -25.14
CA LEU A 551 9.99 -1.42 -26.45
C LEU A 551 8.49 -1.10 -26.48
N THR A 552 7.78 -1.33 -25.37
CA THR A 552 6.31 -1.22 -25.33
C THR A 552 5.79 -0.15 -24.38
N ARG A 553 6.63 0.44 -23.53
CA ARG A 553 6.26 1.34 -22.43
C ARG A 553 5.48 0.66 -21.28
N ALA A 554 5.26 -0.67 -21.31
CA ALA A 554 4.60 -1.39 -20.23
C ALA A 554 5.27 -1.11 -18.88
N GLY A 555 4.50 -0.63 -17.90
CA GLY A 555 5.01 -0.24 -16.57
C GLY A 555 5.64 1.16 -16.50
N MET A 556 5.56 1.99 -17.56
CA MET A 556 5.96 3.40 -17.51
C MET A 556 4.85 4.33 -17.00
N GLY A 557 3.61 3.92 -17.08
CA GLY A 557 2.47 4.72 -16.69
C GLY A 557 2.41 5.04 -15.21
N TRP A 558 1.35 5.73 -14.80
CA TRP A 558 1.17 6.30 -13.46
C TRP A 558 1.39 5.31 -12.31
N CYS A 559 0.94 4.04 -12.45
CA CYS A 559 1.13 3.01 -11.42
C CYS A 559 2.59 2.50 -11.33
N GLN A 560 3.46 2.90 -12.26
CA GLN A 560 4.86 2.48 -12.28
C GLN A 560 5.05 0.96 -12.22
N GLY A 561 4.23 0.20 -12.97
CA GLY A 561 4.31 -1.26 -13.07
C GLY A 561 3.66 -2.03 -11.93
N ARG A 562 3.16 -1.41 -10.87
CA ARG A 562 2.52 -2.11 -9.74
C ARG A 562 1.35 -2.99 -10.15
N MET A 563 0.66 -2.65 -11.25
CA MET A 563 -0.44 -3.45 -11.80
C MET A 563 0.05 -4.54 -12.76
N CYS A 564 1.00 -4.24 -13.64
CA CYS A 564 1.35 -5.11 -14.78
C CYS A 564 2.63 -5.93 -14.60
N GLU A 565 3.50 -5.61 -13.63
CA GLU A 565 4.84 -6.23 -13.49
C GLU A 565 4.78 -7.77 -13.40
N THR A 566 3.79 -8.31 -12.67
CA THR A 566 3.60 -9.77 -12.58
C THR A 566 3.36 -10.37 -13.95
N ALA A 567 2.41 -9.82 -14.72
CA ALA A 567 2.05 -10.36 -16.03
C ALA A 567 3.19 -10.17 -17.04
N VAL A 568 3.83 -9.01 -17.06
CA VAL A 568 4.98 -8.74 -17.96
C VAL A 568 6.13 -9.69 -17.65
N THR A 569 6.44 -9.94 -16.37
CA THR A 569 7.50 -10.89 -15.96
C THR A 569 7.16 -12.32 -16.39
N CYS A 570 5.92 -12.76 -16.16
CA CYS A 570 5.49 -14.13 -16.56
C CYS A 570 5.52 -14.32 -18.09
N LEU A 571 5.10 -13.31 -18.85
CA LEU A 571 5.14 -13.38 -20.32
C LEU A 571 6.59 -13.36 -20.84
N ALA A 572 7.48 -12.58 -20.22
CA ALA A 572 8.92 -12.58 -20.54
C ALA A 572 9.60 -13.93 -20.26
N ALA A 573 9.08 -14.68 -19.29
CA ALA A 573 9.54 -16.03 -18.97
C ALA A 573 8.91 -17.11 -19.89
N GLY A 574 8.47 -16.75 -21.08
CA GLY A 574 7.84 -17.68 -22.03
C GLY A 574 6.41 -18.07 -21.66
N GLY A 575 5.74 -17.28 -20.86
CA GLY A 575 4.37 -17.53 -20.38
C GLY A 575 4.30 -18.38 -19.11
N ASP A 576 5.42 -18.67 -18.45
CA ASP A 576 5.41 -19.32 -17.12
C ASP A 576 4.80 -18.39 -16.07
N GLY A 577 3.54 -18.62 -15.75
CA GLY A 577 2.78 -17.87 -14.76
C GLY A 577 3.28 -17.99 -13.33
N SER A 578 4.21 -18.90 -13.07
CA SER A 578 4.85 -19.10 -11.77
C SER A 578 6.24 -18.48 -11.67
N ALA A 579 6.69 -17.74 -12.71
CA ALA A 579 8.00 -17.10 -12.73
C ALA A 579 8.20 -16.19 -11.50
N PRO A 580 9.37 -16.23 -10.83
CA PRO A 580 9.67 -15.38 -9.72
C PRO A 580 9.70 -13.89 -10.14
N LEU A 581 9.12 -13.03 -9.32
CA LEU A 581 9.16 -11.60 -9.56
C LEU A 581 10.52 -11.03 -9.18
N ALA A 582 11.10 -10.22 -10.05
CA ALA A 582 12.29 -9.43 -9.76
C ALA A 582 11.87 -7.96 -9.62
N PRO A 583 12.01 -7.34 -8.44
CA PRO A 583 11.60 -5.96 -8.26
C PRO A 583 12.40 -5.01 -9.14
N ALA A 584 11.71 -4.07 -9.78
CA ALA A 584 12.32 -3.08 -10.63
C ALA A 584 13.24 -2.17 -9.80
N ARG A 585 14.50 -2.03 -10.22
CA ARG A 585 15.42 -1.05 -9.66
C ARG A 585 15.05 0.33 -10.20
N ARG A 586 14.64 1.22 -9.33
CA ARG A 586 14.24 2.58 -9.66
C ARG A 586 15.02 3.57 -8.81
N PRO A 587 15.42 4.73 -9.35
CA PRO A 587 16.11 5.76 -8.57
C PRO A 587 15.18 6.41 -7.53
N LEU A 588 13.86 6.42 -7.80
CA LEU A 588 12.83 7.00 -6.94
C LEU A 588 11.82 5.93 -6.55
N SER A 589 11.44 5.88 -5.28
CA SER A 589 10.47 4.90 -4.78
C SER A 589 9.02 5.23 -5.15
N CYS A 590 8.73 6.48 -5.51
CA CYS A 590 7.44 6.93 -6.02
C CYS A 590 7.62 8.06 -7.05
N PRO A 591 6.61 8.35 -7.88
CA PRO A 591 6.62 9.53 -8.75
C PRO A 591 6.76 10.82 -7.95
N VAL A 592 7.62 11.73 -8.43
CA VAL A 592 7.85 13.08 -7.89
C VAL A 592 7.71 14.07 -9.03
N SER A 593 7.03 15.20 -8.80
CA SER A 593 6.89 16.22 -9.84
C SER A 593 8.23 16.89 -10.14
N LEU A 594 8.45 17.25 -11.41
CA LEU A 594 9.66 17.99 -11.80
C LEU A 594 9.75 19.34 -11.08
N ARG A 595 8.61 19.96 -10.77
CA ARG A 595 8.54 21.19 -9.98
C ARG A 595 9.15 20.98 -8.58
N ASP A 596 8.68 19.96 -7.86
CA ASP A 596 9.19 19.66 -6.53
C ASP A 596 10.70 19.38 -6.54
N LEU A 597 11.16 18.64 -7.56
CA LEU A 597 12.59 18.36 -7.72
C LEU A 597 13.40 19.64 -7.98
N ALA A 598 12.92 20.52 -8.86
CA ALA A 598 13.58 21.78 -9.17
C ALA A 598 13.65 22.72 -7.95
N GLU A 599 12.58 22.81 -7.16
CA GLU A 599 12.53 23.60 -5.93
C GLU A 599 13.43 23.03 -4.81
N SER A 600 13.80 21.76 -4.89
CA SER A 600 14.68 21.11 -3.90
C SER A 600 16.17 21.18 -4.28
N ALA A 601 16.50 21.58 -5.50
CA ALA A 601 17.90 21.77 -5.89
C ALA A 601 18.50 22.90 -5.05
N PRO A 602 19.71 22.74 -4.48
CA PRO A 602 20.39 23.86 -3.84
C PRO A 602 20.53 24.97 -4.91
N SER A 603 20.13 26.19 -4.55
CA SER A 603 20.34 27.36 -5.40
C SER A 603 21.81 27.33 -5.82
N ALA A 604 22.10 27.19 -7.11
CA ALA A 604 23.45 27.39 -7.59
C ALA A 604 23.84 28.80 -7.14
N GLU A 605 24.81 28.92 -6.24
CA GLU A 605 25.38 30.24 -5.93
C GLU A 605 25.82 30.84 -7.27
N PRO A 606 25.40 32.07 -7.57
CA PRO A 606 25.91 32.75 -8.76
C PRO A 606 27.43 32.81 -8.60
N GLY A 607 28.11 32.00 -9.43
CA GLY A 607 29.55 31.91 -9.42
C GLY A 607 30.13 33.34 -9.40
N SER A 608 30.93 33.63 -8.38
CA SER A 608 31.80 34.79 -8.35
C SER A 608 32.71 34.67 -9.55
N GLY A 609 32.28 35.28 -10.69
CA GLY A 609 33.10 35.44 -11.84
C GLY A 609 34.31 36.28 -11.44
N THR A 610 35.49 35.66 -11.50
CA THR A 610 36.77 36.33 -11.60
C THR A 610 37.28 36.21 -13.04
#